data_7dce4a92076a70ef7331b7a90613c3d3
#
_entry.id   7dce4a92076a70ef7331b7a90613c3d3
#
_cell.length_a   1.000
_cell.length_b   1.000
_cell.length_c   1.000
_cell.angle_alpha   90.00
_cell.angle_beta   90.00
_cell.angle_gamma   90.00
#
_symmetry.space_group_name_H-M   'P 1'
#
loop_
_entity.id
_entity.type
_entity.pdbx_description
1 polymer ?
#
loop_
_entity_poly.entity_id
_entity_poly.type
_entity_poly.pdbx_seq_one_letter_code
_entity_poly.pdbx_strand_id
1 'polypeptide(L)'
;MTFNILISCMHQADTSIIERSNVQSDVVVVNQCDHDSVEEFDFVNKRGRTCHAKFICTTERGLSKSRNMAIRNAWGDVCQICDDDEWLADDGEEVILRAYEENPDAALIAFSLIRKDIVKTYPVGKRTLGFIQILKFSSLQVTFSRNLLGENDIWFDEKMGSGTGNGGGEENKLMLDCRRKGLRMFYCPDAIATILPGTSNWFHGYDKQYMENFGWSSRRILGSITGLLYIVYWTTFKQRVYAGDELSMCQALWHALKGYLAKR
;
A
#
# COMPACT_ATOMS: atom_id res chain seq x y z
N MET A 1 7.24 -5.50 -21.42
CA MET A 1 7.04 -5.78 -19.97
C MET A 1 5.61 -6.28 -19.79
N THR A 2 5.42 -7.25 -18.93
CA THR A 2 4.10 -7.77 -18.52
C THR A 2 3.64 -7.09 -17.22
N PHE A 3 2.32 -7.05 -16.98
CA PHE A 3 1.75 -6.32 -15.86
C PHE A 3 0.73 -7.15 -15.10
N ASN A 4 0.73 -7.05 -13.76
CA ASN A 4 -0.31 -7.62 -12.92
C ASN A 4 -0.88 -6.61 -11.93
N ILE A 5 -2.17 -6.65 -11.71
CA ILE A 5 -2.84 -6.05 -10.58
C ILE A 5 -2.87 -7.06 -9.44
N LEU A 6 -2.56 -6.61 -8.21
CA LEU A 6 -2.53 -7.44 -7.01
C LEU A 6 -3.59 -6.93 -6.02
N ILE A 7 -4.72 -7.61 -5.96
CA ILE A 7 -5.83 -7.24 -5.07
C ILE A 7 -5.74 -8.02 -3.76
N SER A 8 -5.78 -7.31 -2.64
CA SER A 8 -5.95 -7.88 -1.31
C SER A 8 -7.32 -7.52 -0.77
N CYS A 9 -8.17 -8.51 -0.52
CA CYS A 9 -9.54 -8.32 -0.05
C CYS A 9 -9.91 -9.35 1.03
N MET A 10 -11.09 -9.18 1.62
CA MET A 10 -11.62 -10.09 2.63
C MET A 10 -13.08 -10.45 2.35
N HIS A 11 -13.45 -11.70 2.65
CA HIS A 11 -14.83 -12.18 2.66
C HIS A 11 -15.61 -11.90 1.36
N GLN A 12 -14.94 -11.91 0.21
CA GLN A 12 -15.61 -11.84 -1.08
C GLN A 12 -16.33 -13.18 -1.32
N ALA A 13 -17.60 -13.10 -1.68
CA ALA A 13 -18.43 -14.28 -1.95
C ALA A 13 -18.12 -14.90 -3.33
N ASP A 14 -17.62 -14.07 -4.25
CA ASP A 14 -17.35 -14.44 -5.64
C ASP A 14 -16.25 -13.55 -6.25
N THR A 15 -16.04 -13.70 -7.56
CA THR A 15 -15.01 -12.99 -8.32
C THR A 15 -15.41 -11.58 -8.77
N SER A 16 -16.59 -11.08 -8.37
CA SER A 16 -17.13 -9.77 -8.80
C SER A 16 -16.26 -8.57 -8.38
N ILE A 17 -15.34 -8.75 -7.45
CA ILE A 17 -14.33 -7.73 -7.10
C ILE A 17 -13.53 -7.27 -8.32
N ILE A 18 -13.29 -8.13 -9.29
CA ILE A 18 -12.58 -7.81 -10.54
C ILE A 18 -13.33 -6.72 -11.32
N GLU A 19 -14.65 -6.85 -11.45
CA GLU A 19 -15.49 -5.86 -12.12
C GLU A 19 -15.67 -4.60 -11.26
N ARG A 20 -15.92 -4.76 -9.97
CA ARG A 20 -16.13 -3.65 -9.02
C ARG A 20 -14.90 -2.76 -8.85
N SER A 21 -13.70 -3.31 -8.99
CA SER A 21 -12.45 -2.53 -8.98
C SER A 21 -12.04 -2.04 -10.37
N ASN A 22 -12.85 -2.28 -11.40
CA ASN A 22 -12.56 -1.90 -12.80
C ASN A 22 -11.23 -2.48 -13.31
N VAL A 23 -10.96 -3.74 -13.04
CA VAL A 23 -9.73 -4.41 -13.48
C VAL A 23 -9.71 -4.49 -15.00
N GLN A 24 -8.64 -3.99 -15.64
CA GLN A 24 -8.47 -3.98 -17.08
C GLN A 24 -7.27 -4.82 -17.56
N SER A 25 -6.59 -5.50 -16.63
CA SER A 25 -5.32 -6.22 -16.85
C SER A 25 -5.35 -7.58 -16.17
N ASP A 26 -4.32 -8.37 -16.39
CA ASP A 26 -4.12 -9.62 -15.65
C ASP A 26 -4.06 -9.33 -14.14
N VAL A 27 -4.66 -10.22 -13.33
CA VAL A 27 -4.86 -9.97 -11.92
C VAL A 27 -4.61 -11.20 -11.04
N VAL A 28 -4.01 -10.95 -9.89
CA VAL A 28 -3.99 -11.91 -8.77
C VAL A 28 -4.81 -11.33 -7.62
N VAL A 29 -5.86 -12.05 -7.24
CA VAL A 29 -6.72 -11.70 -6.10
C VAL A 29 -6.41 -12.63 -4.95
N VAL A 30 -6.15 -12.07 -3.76
CA VAL A 30 -6.05 -12.83 -2.51
C VAL A 30 -7.21 -12.43 -1.61
N ASN A 31 -8.18 -13.33 -1.51
CA ASN A 31 -9.38 -13.19 -0.68
C ASN A 31 -9.19 -13.91 0.64
N GLN A 32 -9.03 -13.17 1.72
CA GLN A 32 -8.90 -13.71 3.08
C GLN A 32 -10.29 -14.13 3.58
N CYS A 33 -10.58 -15.43 3.61
CA CYS A 33 -11.87 -15.99 3.98
C CYS A 33 -11.71 -17.25 4.88
N ASP A 34 -12.72 -18.06 5.02
CA ASP A 34 -12.76 -19.22 5.94
C ASP A 34 -12.39 -20.57 5.29
N HIS A 35 -11.91 -20.54 4.04
CA HIS A 35 -11.46 -21.72 3.31
C HIS A 35 -10.27 -21.41 2.42
N ASP A 36 -9.55 -22.45 2.01
CA ASP A 36 -8.45 -22.32 1.05
C ASP A 36 -8.88 -22.92 -0.29
N SER A 37 -8.72 -22.14 -1.37
CA SER A 37 -8.94 -22.59 -2.76
C SER A 37 -8.17 -21.72 -3.73
N VAL A 38 -7.92 -22.24 -4.93
CA VAL A 38 -7.32 -21.48 -6.03
C VAL A 38 -8.15 -21.73 -7.29
N GLU A 39 -8.54 -20.65 -7.95
CA GLU A 39 -9.23 -20.69 -9.23
C GLU A 39 -8.47 -19.83 -10.23
N GLU A 40 -8.31 -20.31 -11.44
CA GLU A 40 -7.73 -19.57 -12.56
C GLU A 40 -8.73 -19.53 -13.72
N PHE A 41 -8.96 -18.36 -14.27
CA PHE A 41 -9.91 -18.17 -15.37
C PHE A 41 -9.56 -16.95 -16.21
N ASP A 42 -10.09 -16.90 -17.42
CA ASP A 42 -9.98 -15.74 -18.29
C ASP A 42 -11.25 -14.90 -18.22
N PHE A 43 -11.09 -13.59 -18.32
CA PHE A 43 -12.18 -12.63 -18.41
C PHE A 43 -11.90 -11.61 -19.52
N VAL A 44 -12.96 -11.01 -20.05
CA VAL A 44 -12.83 -9.97 -21.09
C VAL A 44 -13.00 -8.61 -20.44
N ASN A 45 -11.99 -7.75 -20.54
CA ASN A 45 -12.04 -6.40 -20.02
C ASN A 45 -12.94 -5.47 -20.87
N LYS A 46 -13.16 -4.23 -20.43
CA LYS A 46 -14.00 -3.24 -21.12
C LYS A 46 -13.53 -2.90 -22.54
N ARG A 47 -12.28 -3.15 -22.87
CA ARG A 47 -11.70 -2.92 -24.20
C ARG A 47 -11.73 -4.15 -25.11
N GLY A 48 -12.38 -5.23 -24.66
CA GLY A 48 -12.47 -6.48 -25.42
C GLY A 48 -11.20 -7.33 -25.40
N ARG A 49 -10.20 -7.03 -24.54
CA ARG A 49 -9.00 -7.84 -24.35
C ARG A 49 -9.28 -8.96 -23.36
N THR A 50 -8.87 -10.16 -23.70
CA THR A 50 -8.83 -11.28 -22.75
C THR A 50 -7.69 -11.05 -21.75
N CYS A 51 -8.02 -11.11 -20.49
CA CYS A 51 -7.10 -11.00 -19.34
C CYS A 51 -7.19 -12.27 -18.50
N HIS A 52 -6.11 -12.64 -17.85
CA HIS A 52 -6.05 -13.80 -16.98
C HIS A 52 -6.20 -13.40 -15.51
N ALA A 53 -6.98 -14.16 -14.75
CA ALA A 53 -7.21 -13.99 -13.34
C ALA A 53 -6.79 -15.23 -12.54
N LYS A 54 -6.05 -15.03 -11.45
CA LYS A 54 -5.82 -16.03 -10.42
C LYS A 54 -6.47 -15.56 -9.13
N PHE A 55 -7.51 -16.27 -8.69
CA PHE A 55 -8.27 -15.97 -7.49
C PHE A 55 -7.92 -16.99 -6.41
N ILE A 56 -7.34 -16.50 -5.31
CA ILE A 56 -6.85 -17.31 -4.20
C ILE A 56 -7.70 -16.99 -2.97
N CYS A 57 -8.47 -17.94 -2.49
CA CYS A 57 -9.08 -17.90 -1.17
C CYS A 57 -8.09 -18.47 -0.14
N THR A 58 -7.98 -17.81 1.03
CA THR A 58 -7.07 -18.29 2.07
C THR A 58 -7.60 -18.02 3.48
N THR A 59 -7.33 -18.95 4.37
CA THR A 59 -7.58 -18.82 5.81
C THR A 59 -6.51 -17.99 6.53
N GLU A 60 -5.39 -17.70 5.87
CA GLU A 60 -4.34 -16.83 6.42
C GLU A 60 -4.86 -15.39 6.56
N ARG A 61 -4.49 -14.73 7.66
CA ARG A 61 -4.93 -13.35 7.97
C ARG A 61 -3.76 -12.40 8.07
N GLY A 62 -3.97 -11.18 7.57
CA GLY A 62 -3.05 -10.06 7.62
C GLY A 62 -2.77 -9.45 6.23
N LEU A 63 -2.90 -8.14 6.11
CA LEU A 63 -2.77 -7.41 4.84
C LEU A 63 -1.40 -7.64 4.17
N SER A 64 -0.30 -7.52 4.93
CA SER A 64 1.04 -7.74 4.40
C SER A 64 1.27 -9.17 3.94
N LYS A 65 0.69 -10.17 4.62
CA LYS A 65 0.73 -11.57 4.19
C LYS A 65 -0.03 -11.79 2.89
N SER A 66 -1.23 -11.22 2.78
CA SER A 66 -2.03 -11.24 1.57
C SER A 66 -1.28 -10.64 0.38
N ARG A 67 -0.68 -9.45 0.56
CA ARG A 67 0.14 -8.81 -0.47
C ARG A 67 1.37 -9.63 -0.86
N ASN A 68 2.07 -10.22 0.10
CA ASN A 68 3.20 -11.12 -0.18
C ASN A 68 2.75 -12.38 -0.93
N MET A 69 1.58 -12.94 -0.57
CA MET A 69 0.98 -14.06 -1.29
C MET A 69 0.66 -13.68 -2.73
N ALA A 70 0.08 -12.50 -2.96
CA ALA A 70 -0.20 -12.00 -4.31
C ALA A 70 1.09 -11.83 -5.14
N ILE A 71 2.14 -11.24 -4.56
CA ILE A 71 3.46 -11.08 -5.22
C ILE A 71 4.07 -12.43 -5.60
N ARG A 72 4.01 -13.43 -4.72
CA ARG A 72 4.55 -14.79 -5.01
C ARG A 72 3.80 -15.49 -6.12
N ASN A 73 2.53 -15.17 -6.32
CA ASN A 73 1.67 -15.74 -7.36
C ASN A 73 1.59 -14.89 -8.64
N ALA A 74 2.20 -13.71 -8.66
CA ALA A 74 2.24 -12.84 -9.81
C ALA A 74 3.25 -13.33 -10.86
N TRP A 75 2.93 -13.08 -12.15
CA TRP A 75 3.80 -13.37 -13.30
C TRP A 75 4.21 -12.10 -14.07
N GLY A 76 3.62 -10.94 -13.76
CA GLY A 76 3.97 -9.67 -14.36
C GLY A 76 5.36 -9.19 -13.93
N ASP A 77 6.07 -8.51 -14.85
CA ASP A 77 7.33 -7.83 -14.56
C ASP A 77 7.12 -6.63 -13.63
N VAL A 78 5.99 -5.94 -13.83
CA VAL A 78 5.52 -4.80 -13.04
C VAL A 78 4.20 -5.16 -12.36
N CYS A 79 4.07 -4.79 -11.09
CA CYS A 79 2.87 -5.03 -10.31
C CYS A 79 2.31 -3.74 -9.70
N GLN A 80 0.99 -3.62 -9.65
CA GLN A 80 0.25 -2.58 -8.93
C GLN A 80 -0.49 -3.19 -7.74
N ILE A 81 -0.35 -2.59 -6.55
CA ILE A 81 -1.17 -2.96 -5.40
C ILE A 81 -2.53 -2.29 -5.51
N CYS A 82 -3.57 -3.04 -5.18
CA CYS A 82 -4.95 -2.58 -5.14
C CYS A 82 -5.65 -3.15 -3.89
N ASP A 83 -6.43 -2.33 -3.22
CA ASP A 83 -7.34 -2.76 -2.16
C ASP A 83 -8.77 -2.85 -2.73
N ASP A 84 -9.76 -3.30 -1.95
CA ASP A 84 -11.13 -3.57 -2.43
C ASP A 84 -12.05 -2.34 -2.47
N ASP A 85 -11.52 -1.16 -2.18
CA ASP A 85 -12.21 0.13 -2.17
C ASP A 85 -11.77 1.11 -3.27
N GLU A 86 -11.15 0.59 -4.33
CA GLU A 86 -10.61 1.38 -5.43
C GLU A 86 -11.33 1.13 -6.76
N TRP A 87 -11.30 2.16 -7.60
CA TRP A 87 -11.64 2.09 -9.01
C TRP A 87 -10.41 2.40 -9.85
N LEU A 88 -9.87 1.38 -10.51
CA LEU A 88 -8.67 1.49 -11.34
C LEU A 88 -8.95 2.31 -12.60
N ALA A 89 -7.97 3.03 -13.10
CA ALA A 89 -8.08 3.78 -14.35
C ALA A 89 -8.14 2.82 -15.57
N ASP A 90 -8.95 3.18 -16.55
CA ASP A 90 -9.11 2.37 -17.76
C ASP A 90 -7.80 2.20 -18.56
N ASP A 91 -6.91 3.17 -18.49
CA ASP A 91 -5.59 3.22 -19.14
C ASP A 91 -4.41 3.05 -18.16
N GLY A 92 -4.69 2.58 -16.93
CA GLY A 92 -3.70 2.49 -15.85
C GLY A 92 -2.49 1.64 -16.24
N GLU A 93 -2.69 0.49 -16.89
CA GLU A 93 -1.61 -0.37 -17.36
C GLU A 93 -0.66 0.36 -18.33
N GLU A 94 -1.21 1.05 -19.33
CA GLU A 94 -0.42 1.77 -20.33
C GLU A 94 0.37 2.92 -19.70
N VAL A 95 -0.26 3.65 -18.77
CA VAL A 95 0.38 4.74 -18.03
C VAL A 95 1.53 4.20 -17.18
N ILE A 96 1.31 3.11 -16.46
CA ILE A 96 2.31 2.51 -15.59
C ILE A 96 3.48 1.95 -16.43
N LEU A 97 3.20 1.12 -17.44
CA LEU A 97 4.24 0.50 -18.25
C LEU A 97 5.10 1.55 -18.95
N ARG A 98 4.51 2.62 -19.50
CA ARG A 98 5.26 3.75 -20.08
C ARG A 98 6.20 4.41 -19.07
N ALA A 99 5.75 4.57 -17.83
CA ALA A 99 6.60 5.15 -16.79
C ALA A 99 7.82 4.26 -16.47
N TYR A 100 7.67 2.93 -16.53
CA TYR A 100 8.79 1.98 -16.38
C TYR A 100 9.66 1.90 -17.62
N GLU A 101 9.13 2.05 -18.82
CA GLU A 101 9.92 2.18 -20.04
C GLU A 101 10.82 3.42 -20.03
N GLU A 102 10.32 4.54 -19.52
CA GLU A 102 11.11 5.76 -19.32
C GLU A 102 12.10 5.66 -18.15
N ASN A 103 11.91 4.74 -17.22
CA ASN A 103 12.75 4.54 -16.03
C ASN A 103 13.02 3.04 -15.81
N PRO A 104 13.82 2.40 -16.68
CA PRO A 104 13.99 0.94 -16.68
C PRO A 104 14.70 0.38 -15.45
N ASP A 105 15.37 1.22 -14.68
CA ASP A 105 16.02 0.90 -13.41
C ASP A 105 15.17 1.22 -12.17
N ALA A 106 13.89 1.59 -12.37
CA ALA A 106 12.98 1.85 -11.28
C ALA A 106 12.57 0.56 -10.57
N ALA A 107 12.90 0.45 -9.30
CA ALA A 107 12.35 -0.61 -8.46
C ALA A 107 10.90 -0.32 -8.05
N LEU A 108 10.55 0.96 -7.95
CA LEU A 108 9.22 1.40 -7.55
C LEU A 108 8.91 2.75 -8.21
N ILE A 109 7.69 2.89 -8.70
CA ILE A 109 7.13 4.18 -9.14
C ILE A 109 5.84 4.42 -8.36
N ALA A 110 5.76 5.59 -7.71
CA ALA A 110 4.54 6.04 -7.07
C ALA A 110 3.78 6.99 -8.02
N PHE A 111 2.46 6.85 -8.03
CA PHE A 111 1.56 7.62 -8.89
C PHE A 111 0.64 8.53 -8.09
N SER A 112 -0.09 9.43 -8.74
CA SER A 112 -1.18 10.15 -8.11
C SER A 112 -2.47 9.32 -8.10
N LEU A 113 -3.45 9.79 -7.30
CA LEU A 113 -4.79 9.21 -7.23
C LEU A 113 -5.82 10.33 -7.39
N ILE A 114 -6.96 10.01 -7.96
CA ILE A 114 -8.13 10.89 -7.94
C ILE A 114 -8.88 10.64 -6.63
N ARG A 115 -9.10 11.71 -5.87
CA ARG A 115 -9.93 11.69 -4.67
C ARG A 115 -11.04 12.71 -4.82
N LYS A 116 -12.29 12.31 -4.61
CA LYS A 116 -13.45 13.19 -4.70
C LYS A 116 -13.79 13.89 -3.38
N ASP A 117 -13.31 13.33 -2.27
CA ASP A 117 -13.61 13.75 -0.90
C ASP A 117 -12.59 14.71 -0.30
N ILE A 118 -11.35 14.67 -0.77
CA ILE A 118 -10.23 15.48 -0.23
C ILE A 118 -9.38 16.03 -1.37
N VAL A 119 -9.11 17.33 -1.32
CA VAL A 119 -8.12 17.95 -2.23
C VAL A 119 -6.73 17.65 -1.71
N LYS A 120 -6.13 16.54 -2.13
CA LYS A 120 -4.73 16.22 -1.86
C LYS A 120 -3.86 16.82 -2.96
N THR A 121 -2.98 17.74 -2.60
CA THR A 121 -2.02 18.33 -3.55
C THR A 121 -0.88 17.35 -3.79
N TYR A 122 -0.81 16.82 -4.99
CA TYR A 122 0.32 16.01 -5.44
C TYR A 122 1.38 16.89 -6.12
N PRO A 123 2.64 16.49 -6.15
CA PRO A 123 3.68 17.19 -6.91
C PRO A 123 3.34 17.29 -8.41
N VAL A 124 3.65 18.42 -9.04
CA VAL A 124 3.33 18.69 -10.45
C VAL A 124 4.45 18.19 -11.34
N GLY A 125 5.03 17.11 -11.25
CA GLY A 125 6.06 16.65 -12.18
C GLY A 125 6.78 15.40 -11.72
N LYS A 126 7.31 14.68 -12.70
CA LYS A 126 8.10 13.48 -12.47
C LYS A 126 9.35 13.82 -11.64
N ARG A 127 9.66 12.99 -10.66
CA ARG A 127 10.84 13.19 -9.79
C ARG A 127 11.29 11.90 -9.13
N THR A 128 12.56 11.86 -8.77
CA THR A 128 13.12 10.84 -7.88
C THR A 128 12.56 11.04 -6.47
N LEU A 129 12.20 9.95 -5.80
CA LEU A 129 11.68 9.98 -4.44
C LEU A 129 12.80 10.03 -3.40
N GLY A 130 12.77 11.08 -2.59
CA GLY A 130 13.63 11.20 -1.42
C GLY A 130 12.97 10.64 -0.15
N PHE A 131 13.70 10.62 0.96
CA PHE A 131 13.26 10.05 2.23
C PHE A 131 11.92 10.62 2.74
N ILE A 132 11.74 11.95 2.70
CA ILE A 132 10.54 12.59 3.23
C ILE A 132 9.31 12.32 2.33
N GLN A 133 9.52 12.21 1.02
CA GLN A 133 8.43 11.94 0.08
C GLN A 133 7.87 10.53 0.26
N ILE A 134 8.72 9.54 0.50
CA ILE A 134 8.34 8.14 0.74
C ILE A 134 7.27 8.03 1.83
N LEU A 135 7.38 8.79 2.92
CA LEU A 135 6.45 8.75 4.04
C LEU A 135 5.06 9.37 3.76
N LYS A 136 4.81 9.85 2.55
CA LYS A 136 3.56 10.52 2.15
C LYS A 136 2.68 9.68 1.24
N PHE A 137 3.19 8.58 0.71
CA PHE A 137 2.46 7.70 -0.18
C PHE A 137 1.70 6.63 0.59
N SER A 138 0.59 6.22 0.03
CA SER A 138 -0.22 5.07 0.46
C SER A 138 -0.02 3.90 -0.50
N SER A 139 -0.43 2.70 -0.10
CA SER A 139 -0.34 1.49 -0.90
C SER A 139 -0.90 1.63 -2.32
N LEU A 140 -2.04 2.28 -2.44
CA LEU A 140 -2.80 2.48 -3.68
C LEU A 140 -2.02 3.22 -4.78
N GLN A 141 -0.99 3.96 -4.39
CA GLN A 141 -0.14 4.75 -5.27
C GLN A 141 1.08 3.97 -5.75
N VAL A 142 1.31 2.78 -5.19
CA VAL A 142 2.59 2.08 -5.32
C VAL A 142 2.51 1.00 -6.39
N THR A 143 3.41 1.11 -7.37
CA THR A 143 3.75 0.04 -8.29
C THR A 143 5.20 -0.34 -8.12
N PHE A 144 5.58 -1.56 -8.49
CA PHE A 144 6.97 -2.01 -8.34
C PHE A 144 7.38 -3.01 -9.42
N SER A 145 8.68 -3.04 -9.69
CA SER A 145 9.31 -4.11 -10.46
C SER A 145 9.42 -5.36 -9.59
N ARG A 146 8.65 -6.41 -9.92
CA ARG A 146 8.66 -7.66 -9.17
C ARG A 146 10.04 -8.31 -9.16
N ASN A 147 10.77 -8.24 -10.27
CA ASN A 147 12.11 -8.80 -10.39
C ASN A 147 13.09 -8.09 -9.45
N LEU A 148 13.13 -6.75 -9.48
CA LEU A 148 14.04 -5.98 -8.62
C LEU A 148 13.75 -6.17 -7.13
N LEU A 149 12.46 -6.29 -6.73
CA LEU A 149 12.12 -6.61 -5.35
C LEU A 149 12.59 -8.02 -4.96
N GLY A 150 12.32 -9.01 -5.82
CA GLY A 150 12.71 -10.41 -5.58
C GLY A 150 14.22 -10.61 -5.49
N GLU A 151 15.00 -10.04 -6.41
CA GLU A 151 16.48 -10.09 -6.43
C GLU A 151 17.11 -9.46 -5.18
N ASN A 152 16.44 -8.50 -4.55
CA ASN A 152 16.90 -7.82 -3.35
C ASN A 152 16.27 -8.35 -2.07
N ASP A 153 15.44 -9.39 -2.13
CA ASP A 153 14.71 -9.98 -1.01
C ASP A 153 13.89 -8.93 -0.24
N ILE A 154 13.12 -8.12 -0.99
CA ILE A 154 12.27 -7.07 -0.43
C ILE A 154 10.81 -7.54 -0.46
N TRP A 155 10.21 -7.61 0.73
CA TRP A 155 8.83 -8.05 0.98
C TRP A 155 8.11 -7.10 1.92
N PHE A 156 6.79 -7.14 1.90
CA PHE A 156 6.01 -6.50 2.95
C PHE A 156 6.31 -7.14 4.30
N ASP A 157 6.44 -6.31 5.32
CA ASP A 157 6.67 -6.77 6.69
C ASP A 157 5.38 -7.36 7.28
N GLU A 158 5.31 -8.67 7.41
CA GLU A 158 4.11 -9.41 7.81
C GLU A 158 3.63 -9.13 9.25
N LYS A 159 4.44 -8.44 10.04
CA LYS A 159 4.02 -7.92 11.36
C LYS A 159 3.29 -6.58 11.26
N MET A 160 3.21 -5.94 10.08
CA MET A 160 2.59 -4.65 9.85
C MET A 160 1.30 -4.78 9.04
N GLY A 161 0.48 -3.74 9.13
CA GLY A 161 -0.75 -3.62 8.37
C GLY A 161 -1.97 -4.20 9.08
N SER A 162 -3.09 -4.05 8.44
CA SER A 162 -4.38 -4.48 8.96
C SER A 162 -4.46 -5.98 9.22
N GLY A 163 -5.21 -6.36 10.24
CA GLY A 163 -5.33 -7.75 10.69
C GLY A 163 -4.18 -8.24 11.56
N THR A 164 -3.10 -7.45 11.76
CA THR A 164 -1.97 -7.85 12.62
C THR A 164 -2.11 -7.39 14.08
N GLY A 165 -3.04 -6.47 14.37
CA GLY A 165 -3.14 -5.78 15.65
C GLY A 165 -2.06 -4.73 15.87
N ASN A 166 -1.17 -4.54 14.91
CA ASN A 166 -0.07 -3.57 14.92
C ASN A 166 -0.39 -2.38 13.99
N GLY A 167 0.50 -1.41 13.93
CA GLY A 167 0.31 -0.23 13.09
C GLY A 167 0.49 -0.51 11.60
N GLY A 168 -0.08 0.38 10.78
CA GLY A 168 0.12 0.43 9.33
C GLY A 168 1.44 1.09 8.92
N GLY A 169 1.56 1.42 7.62
CA GLY A 169 2.75 2.00 7.00
C GLY A 169 3.67 0.93 6.43
N GLU A 170 3.14 -0.24 6.14
CA GLU A 170 3.85 -1.35 5.51
C GLU A 170 4.39 -0.97 4.13
N GLU A 171 3.67 -0.15 3.37
CA GLU A 171 4.15 0.40 2.10
C GLU A 171 5.33 1.37 2.31
N ASN A 172 5.27 2.22 3.34
CA ASN A 172 6.39 3.10 3.66
C ASN A 172 7.63 2.30 4.10
N LYS A 173 7.42 1.20 4.83
CA LYS A 173 8.49 0.27 5.21
C LYS A 173 9.10 -0.37 3.96
N LEU A 174 8.29 -0.90 3.04
CA LEU A 174 8.74 -1.47 1.77
C LEU A 174 9.58 -0.46 0.97
N MET A 175 9.07 0.76 0.80
CA MET A 175 9.78 1.83 0.09
C MET A 175 11.10 2.20 0.76
N LEU A 176 11.14 2.25 2.10
CA LEU A 176 12.39 2.52 2.82
C LEU A 176 13.39 1.37 2.73
N ASP A 177 12.92 0.13 2.65
CA ASP A 177 13.80 -1.03 2.43
C ASP A 177 14.39 -1.01 1.02
N CYS A 178 13.62 -0.63 -0.01
CA CYS A 178 14.14 -0.33 -1.35
C CYS A 178 15.25 0.73 -1.28
N ARG A 179 15.00 1.84 -0.58
CA ARG A 179 16.01 2.90 -0.41
C ARG A 179 17.26 2.43 0.30
N ARG A 180 17.15 1.61 1.36
CA ARG A 180 18.29 1.06 2.11
C ARG A 180 19.16 0.14 1.24
N LYS A 181 18.56 -0.51 0.26
CA LYS A 181 19.25 -1.32 -0.77
C LYS A 181 19.81 -0.48 -1.93
N GLY A 182 19.63 0.85 -1.91
CA GLY A 182 20.10 1.75 -2.98
C GLY A 182 19.25 1.72 -4.25
N LEU A 183 18.06 1.11 -4.21
CA LEU A 183 17.18 1.00 -5.35
C LEU A 183 16.56 2.34 -5.71
N ARG A 184 16.38 2.59 -7.00
CA ARG A 184 15.81 3.84 -7.52
C ARG A 184 14.28 3.80 -7.45
N MET A 185 13.71 4.91 -6.99
CA MET A 185 12.26 5.10 -6.89
C MET A 185 11.88 6.45 -7.47
N PHE A 186 10.77 6.49 -8.19
CA PHE A 186 10.29 7.68 -8.87
C PHE A 186 8.84 7.99 -8.49
N TYR A 187 8.44 9.21 -8.79
CA TYR A 187 7.05 9.65 -8.76
C TYR A 187 6.62 10.10 -10.16
N CYS A 188 5.47 9.63 -10.60
CA CYS A 188 4.77 10.06 -11.80
C CYS A 188 3.45 10.75 -11.40
N PRO A 189 3.14 11.95 -11.93
CA PRO A 189 1.95 12.71 -11.53
C PRO A 189 0.65 12.18 -12.14
N ASP A 190 0.70 11.22 -13.05
CA ASP A 190 -0.47 10.63 -13.68
C ASP A 190 -1.29 9.85 -12.64
N ALA A 191 -2.62 9.88 -12.75
CA ALA A 191 -3.49 9.18 -11.84
C ALA A 191 -3.81 7.77 -12.37
N ILE A 192 -3.62 6.74 -11.53
CA ILE A 192 -3.83 5.34 -11.90
C ILE A 192 -5.08 4.73 -11.26
N ALA A 193 -5.71 5.41 -10.31
CA ALA A 193 -6.94 4.96 -9.66
C ALA A 193 -7.72 6.14 -9.07
N THR A 194 -8.99 5.88 -8.80
CA THR A 194 -9.89 6.76 -8.05
C THR A 194 -10.29 6.07 -6.74
N ILE A 195 -10.17 6.77 -5.62
CA ILE A 195 -10.68 6.29 -4.34
C ILE A 195 -12.17 6.56 -4.26
N LEU A 196 -12.94 5.53 -3.96
CA LEU A 196 -14.39 5.62 -3.82
C LEU A 196 -14.72 6.25 -2.46
N PRO A 197 -15.67 7.22 -2.40
CA PRO A 197 -16.05 7.87 -1.16
C PRO A 197 -16.70 6.90 -0.17
N GLY A 198 -16.35 7.01 1.12
CA GLY A 198 -17.03 6.31 2.21
C GLY A 198 -16.67 4.84 2.41
N THR A 199 -15.67 4.33 1.70
CA THR A 199 -15.28 2.91 1.75
C THR A 199 -14.17 2.59 2.77
N SER A 200 -13.42 3.60 3.22
CA SER A 200 -12.29 3.38 4.13
C SER A 200 -12.73 3.30 5.60
N ASN A 201 -12.63 2.10 6.17
CA ASN A 201 -12.94 1.81 7.57
C ASN A 201 -11.69 1.73 8.48
N TRP A 202 -10.55 2.22 8.02
CA TRP A 202 -9.26 2.01 8.71
C TRP A 202 -8.95 3.03 9.80
N PHE A 203 -9.54 4.21 9.73
CA PHE A 203 -9.24 5.29 10.65
C PHE A 203 -10.46 5.63 11.51
N HIS A 204 -10.35 5.38 12.82
CA HIS A 204 -11.39 5.64 13.82
C HIS A 204 -11.06 6.83 14.74
N GLY A 205 -10.09 7.66 14.36
CA GLY A 205 -9.60 8.77 15.18
C GLY A 205 -8.24 8.48 15.82
N TYR A 206 -7.70 9.50 16.47
CA TYR A 206 -6.38 9.43 17.14
C TYR A 206 -6.54 9.01 18.61
N ASP A 207 -6.97 7.79 18.85
CA ASP A 207 -7.12 7.21 20.17
C ASP A 207 -5.80 6.67 20.75
N LYS A 208 -5.86 6.10 21.95
CA LYS A 208 -4.72 5.49 22.62
C LYS A 208 -4.09 4.37 21.83
N GLN A 209 -4.90 3.51 21.21
CA GLN A 209 -4.45 2.39 20.42
C GLN A 209 -3.74 2.86 19.16
N TYR A 210 -4.29 3.90 18.49
CA TYR A 210 -3.65 4.52 17.35
C TYR A 210 -2.25 5.03 17.70
N MET A 211 -2.10 5.74 18.83
CA MET A 211 -0.80 6.27 19.26
C MET A 211 0.19 5.16 19.61
N GLU A 212 -0.24 4.09 20.25
CA GLU A 212 0.62 2.92 20.51
C GLU A 212 1.06 2.25 19.19
N ASN A 213 0.16 2.10 18.25
CA ASN A 213 0.47 1.56 16.93
C ASN A 213 1.40 2.49 16.14
N PHE A 214 1.16 3.80 16.17
CA PHE A 214 2.03 4.81 15.58
C PHE A 214 3.46 4.77 16.15
N GLY A 215 3.59 4.64 17.46
CA GLY A 215 4.90 4.53 18.11
C GLY A 215 5.66 3.27 17.68
N TRP A 216 4.98 2.13 17.68
CA TRP A 216 5.55 0.85 17.23
C TRP A 216 5.97 0.88 15.75
N SER A 217 5.08 1.36 14.87
CA SER A 217 5.36 1.50 13.44
C SER A 217 6.51 2.45 13.17
N SER A 218 6.56 3.61 13.86
CA SER A 218 7.63 4.59 13.69
C SER A 218 9.01 3.99 13.97
N ARG A 219 9.15 3.18 15.04
CA ARG A 219 10.40 2.47 15.33
C ARG A 219 10.72 1.43 14.24
N ARG A 220 9.73 0.68 13.80
CA ARG A 220 9.91 -0.41 12.85
C ARG A 220 10.28 0.10 11.46
N ILE A 221 9.68 1.21 11.03
CA ILE A 221 9.93 1.84 9.73
C ILE A 221 11.25 2.62 9.74
N LEU A 222 11.43 3.51 10.72
CA LEU A 222 12.51 4.50 10.75
C LEU A 222 13.73 4.06 11.56
N GLY A 223 13.63 2.99 12.33
CA GLY A 223 14.67 2.56 13.28
C GLY A 223 14.60 3.32 14.61
N SER A 224 15.52 3.00 15.51
CA SER A 224 15.42 3.46 16.91
C SER A 224 15.55 4.98 17.05
N ILE A 225 16.62 5.58 16.54
CA ILE A 225 16.86 7.02 16.77
C ILE A 225 15.88 7.87 15.97
N THR A 226 15.79 7.65 14.66
CA THR A 226 14.92 8.45 13.77
C THR A 226 13.45 8.25 14.10
N GLY A 227 13.04 7.04 14.48
CA GLY A 227 11.66 6.76 14.91
C GLY A 227 11.29 7.51 16.19
N LEU A 228 12.21 7.57 17.19
CA LEU A 228 11.99 8.35 18.41
C LEU A 228 11.87 9.86 18.10
N LEU A 229 12.77 10.40 17.29
CA LEU A 229 12.74 11.81 16.89
C LEU A 229 11.44 12.13 16.12
N TYR A 230 11.00 11.22 15.26
CA TYR A 230 9.76 11.38 14.51
C TYR A 230 8.52 11.37 15.41
N ILE A 231 8.47 10.50 16.42
CA ILE A 231 7.40 10.47 17.43
C ILE A 231 7.33 11.81 18.16
N VAL A 232 8.46 12.29 18.68
CA VAL A 232 8.52 13.58 19.40
C VAL A 232 8.08 14.73 18.48
N TYR A 233 8.62 14.79 17.26
CA TYR A 233 8.21 15.78 16.27
C TYR A 233 6.70 15.74 16.00
N TRP A 234 6.16 14.57 15.70
CA TRP A 234 4.77 14.43 15.31
C TRP A 234 3.82 14.78 16.45
N THR A 235 4.07 14.28 17.65
CA THR A 235 3.21 14.54 18.82
C THR A 235 3.28 15.98 19.29
N THR A 236 4.40 16.70 19.10
CA THR A 236 4.55 18.08 19.56
C THR A 236 4.13 19.11 18.48
N PHE A 237 4.58 18.96 17.24
CA PHE A 237 4.37 19.97 16.19
C PHE A 237 3.14 19.69 15.31
N LYS A 238 2.55 18.49 15.37
CA LYS A 238 1.36 18.12 14.59
C LYS A 238 0.09 18.01 15.45
N GLN A 239 0.06 18.64 16.61
CA GLN A 239 -1.08 18.61 17.54
C GLN A 239 -2.43 18.95 16.87
N ARG A 240 -2.43 19.91 15.93
CA ARG A 240 -3.65 20.30 15.19
C ARG A 240 -4.31 19.15 14.42
N VAL A 241 -3.58 18.08 14.14
CA VAL A 241 -4.08 16.90 13.42
C VAL A 241 -5.01 16.08 14.32
N TYR A 242 -4.74 16.03 15.62
CA TYR A 242 -5.50 15.26 16.60
C TYR A 242 -6.13 16.11 17.73
N ALA A 243 -6.12 17.44 17.58
CA ALA A 243 -6.63 18.38 18.61
C ALA A 243 -8.14 18.31 18.85
N GLY A 244 -8.90 17.60 18.00
CA GLY A 244 -10.32 17.32 18.17
C GLY A 244 -10.62 15.99 18.84
N ASP A 245 -9.61 15.18 19.09
CA ASP A 245 -9.73 13.85 19.70
C ASP A 245 -9.44 13.90 21.21
N GLU A 246 -9.72 12.81 21.91
CA GLU A 246 -9.70 12.75 23.38
C GLU A 246 -8.31 12.86 24.05
N LEU A 247 -7.23 12.95 23.28
CA LEU A 247 -5.87 12.89 23.79
C LEU A 247 -5.19 14.26 23.89
N SER A 248 -4.70 14.60 25.08
CA SER A 248 -3.73 15.68 25.24
C SER A 248 -2.37 15.31 24.60
N MET A 249 -1.53 16.33 24.33
CA MET A 249 -0.17 16.12 23.81
C MET A 249 0.65 15.15 24.67
N CYS A 250 0.58 15.29 26.01
CA CYS A 250 1.32 14.43 26.92
C CYS A 250 0.83 12.97 26.86
N GLN A 251 -0.48 12.76 26.73
CA GLN A 251 -1.05 11.42 26.57
C GLN A 251 -0.68 10.82 25.21
N ALA A 252 -0.77 11.58 24.13
CA ALA A 252 -0.37 11.14 22.81
C ALA A 252 1.11 10.72 22.78
N LEU A 253 2.00 11.55 23.34
CA LEU A 253 3.42 11.21 23.45
C LEU A 253 3.65 9.96 24.33
N TRP A 254 2.99 9.87 25.48
CA TRP A 254 3.09 8.72 26.37
C TRP A 254 2.69 7.41 25.67
N HIS A 255 1.52 7.38 25.03
CA HIS A 255 1.06 6.19 24.32
C HIS A 255 1.96 5.84 23.12
N ALA A 256 2.45 6.84 22.38
CA ALA A 256 3.40 6.60 21.31
C ALA A 256 4.73 6.01 21.82
N LEU A 257 5.26 6.51 22.93
CA LEU A 257 6.48 5.96 23.57
C LEU A 257 6.24 4.54 24.11
N LYS A 258 5.06 4.27 24.69
CA LYS A 258 4.68 2.91 25.12
C LYS A 258 4.69 1.94 23.92
N GLY A 259 4.09 2.32 22.81
CA GLY A 259 4.11 1.53 21.58
C GLY A 259 5.53 1.36 21.03
N TYR A 260 6.33 2.41 21.02
CA TYR A 260 7.74 2.39 20.58
C TYR A 260 8.59 1.38 21.37
N LEU A 261 8.34 1.21 22.67
CA LEU A 261 9.04 0.27 23.53
C LEU A 261 8.47 -1.15 23.48
N ALA A 262 7.27 -1.33 22.92
CA ALA A 262 6.61 -2.62 22.88
C ALA A 262 7.39 -3.62 21.99
N LYS A 263 7.58 -4.82 22.50
CA LYS A 263 8.10 -5.99 21.77
C LYS A 263 6.90 -6.77 21.21
N ARG A 264 6.50 -6.48 19.98
CA ARG A 264 5.40 -7.17 19.27
C ARG A 264 5.93 -7.99 18.11
#